data_c439d6db3bd41d8f9664d957859eb045
#
_entry.id   c439d6db3bd41d8f9664d957859eb045
#
_cell.length_a   1.000
_cell.length_b   1.000
_cell.length_c   1.000
_cell.angle_alpha   90.00
_cell.angle_beta   90.00
_cell.angle_gamma   90.00
#
_symmetry.space_group_name_H-M   'P 1'
#
loop_
_entity.id
_entity.type
_entity.pdbx_description
1 polymer ?
#
loop_
_entity_poly.entity_id
_entity_poly.type
_entity_poly.pdbx_seq_one_letter_code
_entity_poly.pdbx_strand_id
1 'polypeptide(L)'
;LASSAASDVYKRQGYNEFAYQTVASVASGNGWDFKSFIRRVNIMLSHIDNSSMTEAQKDHWRAVGYFFHSFWYMELIDRFGDVPWVDQVLQEDSPEAYGPRVDRKTVADKVLERLQWAEQNIGNFTSQDGDNTINQDCVRAVISRFGLREGTWRKYHELGDAEKYLQECVRASELLMAAYPTLYTGTDGQPGAGYGEMWTTEDLGQVPGIILYKSYVKDINPMGMSYIEHTSSHYVEMNQNTVDLYLMKNGKPILADGSGYHGNKDMYAVFRDRDPRLYHTVIPLSLIHISEPTRLDVI
;
A
#
# COMPACT_ATOMS: atom_id res chain seq x y z
N LEU A 1 -5.72 -27.84 -6.08
CA LEU A 1 -5.70 -26.39 -6.36
C LEU A 1 -5.06 -26.08 -7.70
N ALA A 2 -3.90 -26.71 -8.04
CA ALA A 2 -3.31 -26.56 -9.35
C ALA A 2 -4.23 -27.08 -10.46
N SER A 3 -5.00 -28.12 -10.21
CA SER A 3 -5.96 -28.63 -11.18
C SER A 3 -7.14 -27.67 -11.39
N SER A 4 -7.59 -26.97 -10.37
CA SER A 4 -8.62 -25.94 -10.52
C SER A 4 -8.07 -24.67 -11.17
N ALA A 5 -6.83 -24.27 -10.86
CA ALA A 5 -6.17 -23.18 -11.54
C ALA A 5 -5.85 -23.52 -13.00
N ALA A 6 -5.44 -24.75 -13.28
CA ALA A 6 -5.09 -25.18 -14.64
C ALA A 6 -6.30 -25.56 -15.50
N SER A 7 -7.35 -26.15 -14.93
CA SER A 7 -8.51 -26.61 -15.68
C SER A 7 -9.70 -25.67 -15.69
N ASP A 8 -9.86 -24.89 -14.61
CA ASP A 8 -10.99 -24.00 -14.42
C ASP A 8 -10.62 -22.51 -14.41
N VAL A 9 -9.37 -22.19 -14.70
CA VAL A 9 -8.85 -20.80 -14.73
C VAL A 9 -9.80 -19.89 -15.52
N TYR A 10 -10.23 -20.31 -16.70
CA TYR A 10 -11.11 -19.51 -17.54
C TYR A 10 -12.57 -19.42 -17.06
N LYS A 11 -13.01 -20.34 -16.20
CA LYS A 11 -14.39 -20.32 -15.68
C LYS A 11 -14.54 -19.53 -14.39
N ARG A 12 -13.44 -19.33 -13.64
CA ARG A 12 -13.46 -18.74 -12.31
C ARG A 12 -12.70 -17.42 -12.19
N GLN A 13 -11.92 -17.06 -13.19
CA GLN A 13 -11.35 -15.72 -13.25
C GLN A 13 -12.49 -14.72 -13.42
N GLY A 14 -12.64 -13.85 -12.43
CA GLY A 14 -13.44 -12.66 -12.58
C GLY A 14 -12.92 -11.82 -13.74
N TYR A 15 -13.79 -10.99 -14.30
CA TYR A 15 -13.41 -10.02 -15.31
C TYR A 15 -12.25 -9.14 -14.81
N ASN A 16 -11.14 -9.18 -15.51
CA ASN A 16 -9.99 -8.34 -15.20
C ASN A 16 -9.98 -7.13 -16.15
N GLU A 17 -10.30 -5.96 -15.62
CA GLU A 17 -10.36 -4.72 -16.38
C GLU A 17 -9.04 -4.38 -17.09
N PHE A 18 -7.91 -4.73 -16.50
CA PHE A 18 -6.59 -4.50 -17.11
C PHE A 18 -6.31 -5.42 -18.29
N ALA A 19 -6.77 -6.67 -18.21
CA ALA A 19 -6.59 -7.64 -19.30
C ALA A 19 -7.47 -7.29 -20.52
N TYR A 20 -8.63 -6.70 -20.30
CA TYR A 20 -9.59 -6.36 -21.36
C TYR A 20 -9.64 -4.88 -21.70
N GLN A 21 -8.67 -4.11 -21.23
CA GLN A 21 -8.55 -2.66 -21.50
C GLN A 21 -9.81 -1.85 -21.13
N THR A 22 -10.53 -2.29 -20.12
CA THR A 22 -11.68 -1.53 -19.62
C THR A 22 -11.20 -0.42 -18.72
N VAL A 23 -11.60 0.78 -19.04
CA VAL A 23 -11.29 1.95 -18.22
C VAL A 23 -12.39 2.15 -17.19
N ALA A 24 -12.01 2.33 -15.92
CA ALA A 24 -12.95 2.68 -14.87
C ALA A 24 -13.70 3.97 -15.22
N SER A 25 -15.02 3.96 -15.07
CA SER A 25 -15.86 5.12 -15.33
C SER A 25 -16.72 5.46 -14.12
N VAL A 26 -17.18 6.72 -14.07
CA VAL A 26 -18.10 7.19 -13.03
C VAL A 26 -19.36 6.33 -12.94
N ALA A 27 -19.90 5.91 -14.07
CA ALA A 27 -21.12 5.12 -14.15
C ALA A 27 -20.96 3.68 -13.60
N SER A 28 -19.74 3.16 -13.52
CA SER A 28 -19.49 1.78 -13.08
C SER A 28 -19.41 1.61 -11.56
N GLY A 29 -19.46 2.70 -10.78
CA GLY A 29 -19.33 2.65 -9.32
C GLY A 29 -17.95 2.21 -8.81
N ASN A 30 -16.92 2.16 -9.65
CA ASN A 30 -15.59 1.65 -9.36
C ASN A 30 -14.74 2.59 -8.48
N GLY A 31 -15.27 2.99 -7.32
CA GLY A 31 -14.54 3.82 -6.36
C GLY A 31 -14.63 5.33 -6.63
N TRP A 32 -15.54 5.78 -7.50
CA TRP A 32 -15.90 7.20 -7.62
C TRP A 32 -16.73 7.60 -6.40
N ASP A 33 -16.06 7.76 -5.28
CA ASP A 33 -16.71 8.00 -3.99
C ASP A 33 -16.10 9.20 -3.26
N PHE A 34 -16.78 10.33 -3.37
CA PHE A 34 -16.48 11.54 -2.60
C PHE A 34 -17.29 11.63 -1.31
N LYS A 35 -18.38 10.86 -1.19
CA LYS A 35 -19.30 10.92 -0.05
C LYS A 35 -18.73 10.22 1.17
N SER A 36 -18.19 9.01 1.01
CA SER A 36 -17.79 8.18 2.14
C SER A 36 -16.49 8.64 2.80
N PHE A 37 -15.57 9.23 2.04
CA PHE A 37 -14.26 9.60 2.55
C PHE A 37 -14.00 11.09 2.51
N ILE A 38 -13.99 11.71 1.34
CA ILE A 38 -13.68 13.14 1.18
C ILE A 38 -14.65 14.01 1.98
N ARG A 39 -15.96 13.76 1.88
CA ARG A 39 -16.97 14.53 2.64
C ARG A 39 -16.77 14.39 4.15
N ARG A 40 -16.48 13.19 4.67
CA ARG A 40 -16.27 12.99 6.11
C ARG A 40 -15.06 13.76 6.62
N VAL A 41 -13.97 13.74 5.87
CA VAL A 41 -12.77 14.52 6.21
C VAL A 41 -13.08 16.03 6.17
N ASN A 42 -13.77 16.51 5.15
CA ASN A 42 -14.14 17.91 5.05
C ASN A 42 -15.08 18.35 6.18
N ILE A 43 -16.02 17.49 6.61
CA ILE A 43 -16.85 17.77 7.79
C ILE A 43 -15.96 17.90 9.05
N MET A 44 -15.03 16.99 9.27
CA MET A 44 -14.09 17.09 10.39
C MET A 44 -13.31 18.41 10.33
N LEU A 45 -12.71 18.73 9.19
CA LEU A 45 -11.93 19.95 8.99
C LEU A 45 -12.76 21.23 9.26
N SER A 46 -14.03 21.27 8.85
CA SER A 46 -14.91 22.43 9.04
C SER A 46 -15.27 22.72 10.50
N HIS A 47 -15.09 21.75 11.39
CA HIS A 47 -15.37 21.90 12.82
C HIS A 47 -14.13 22.25 13.65
N ILE A 48 -12.94 22.14 13.12
CA ILE A 48 -11.68 22.34 13.87
C ILE A 48 -11.62 23.77 14.46
N ASP A 49 -11.88 24.79 13.66
CA ASP A 49 -11.73 26.18 14.07
C ASP A 49 -12.73 26.60 15.17
N ASN A 50 -13.89 25.97 15.18
CA ASN A 50 -14.95 26.21 16.18
C ASN A 50 -14.82 25.37 17.47
N SER A 51 -13.75 24.54 17.54
CA SER A 51 -13.50 23.70 18.71
C SER A 51 -12.81 24.47 19.84
N SER A 52 -12.89 23.94 21.05
CA SER A 52 -12.17 24.47 22.23
C SER A 52 -10.70 24.02 22.29
N MET A 53 -10.17 23.40 21.26
CA MET A 53 -8.78 22.95 21.17
C MET A 53 -7.80 24.12 21.14
N THR A 54 -6.59 23.91 21.65
CA THR A 54 -5.46 24.84 21.43
C THR A 54 -5.09 24.89 19.96
N GLU A 55 -4.39 25.95 19.50
CA GLU A 55 -3.97 26.06 18.11
C GLU A 55 -3.07 24.87 17.70
N ALA A 56 -2.16 24.44 18.55
CA ALA A 56 -1.33 23.27 18.29
C ALA A 56 -2.16 21.98 18.12
N GLN A 57 -3.24 21.80 18.86
CA GLN A 57 -4.16 20.68 18.67
C GLN A 57 -4.97 20.82 17.38
N LYS A 58 -5.43 22.03 17.06
CA LYS A 58 -6.12 22.31 15.80
C LYS A 58 -5.24 21.99 14.60
N ASP A 59 -3.98 22.42 14.64
CA ASP A 59 -3.02 22.15 13.58
C ASP A 59 -2.73 20.65 13.44
N HIS A 60 -2.57 19.94 14.55
CA HIS A 60 -2.44 18.49 14.53
C HIS A 60 -3.64 17.81 13.84
N TRP A 61 -4.86 18.12 14.28
CA TRP A 61 -6.05 17.49 13.70
C TRP A 61 -6.30 17.92 12.25
N ARG A 62 -5.91 19.14 11.88
CA ARG A 62 -5.93 19.58 10.48
C ARG A 62 -4.91 18.79 9.65
N ALA A 63 -3.73 18.51 10.20
CA ALA A 63 -2.72 17.68 9.56
C ALA A 63 -3.21 16.25 9.35
N VAL A 64 -3.87 15.65 10.35
CA VAL A 64 -4.53 14.34 10.21
C VAL A 64 -5.60 14.36 9.12
N GLY A 65 -6.41 15.42 9.07
CA GLY A 65 -7.41 15.61 8.03
C GLY A 65 -6.79 15.71 6.63
N TYR A 66 -5.72 16.48 6.49
CA TYR A 66 -5.00 16.62 5.22
C TYR A 66 -4.32 15.33 4.80
N PHE A 67 -3.80 14.54 5.74
CA PHE A 67 -3.26 13.20 5.48
C PHE A 67 -4.31 12.29 4.82
N PHE A 68 -5.48 12.13 5.44
CA PHE A 68 -6.53 11.28 4.89
C PHE A 68 -7.14 11.83 3.60
N HIS A 69 -7.31 13.13 3.48
CA HIS A 69 -7.78 13.77 2.27
C HIS A 69 -6.83 13.49 1.10
N SER A 70 -5.53 13.68 1.34
CA SER A 70 -4.49 13.41 0.35
C SER A 70 -4.44 11.94 -0.04
N PHE A 71 -4.51 11.03 0.94
CA PHE A 71 -4.50 9.60 0.70
C PHE A 71 -5.63 9.15 -0.24
N TRP A 72 -6.85 9.66 -0.04
CA TRP A 72 -7.97 9.36 -0.92
C TRP A 72 -7.86 10.00 -2.30
N TYR A 73 -7.33 11.21 -2.38
CA TYR A 73 -7.09 11.83 -3.69
C TYR A 73 -6.01 11.11 -4.49
N MET A 74 -5.01 10.54 -3.85
CA MET A 74 -4.04 9.67 -4.52
C MET A 74 -4.74 8.49 -5.19
N GLU A 75 -5.66 7.82 -4.50
CA GLU A 75 -6.44 6.71 -5.08
C GLU A 75 -7.36 7.18 -6.23
N LEU A 76 -7.98 8.35 -6.09
CA LEU A 76 -8.87 8.89 -7.11
C LEU A 76 -8.13 9.26 -8.39
N ILE A 77 -7.00 9.96 -8.30
CA ILE A 77 -6.23 10.34 -9.48
C ILE A 77 -5.56 9.15 -10.16
N ASP A 78 -5.24 8.11 -9.44
CA ASP A 78 -4.71 6.88 -10.02
C ASP A 78 -5.74 6.14 -10.84
N ARG A 79 -6.96 6.11 -10.35
CA ARG A 79 -8.05 5.36 -10.98
C ARG A 79 -8.72 6.12 -12.10
N PHE A 80 -8.87 7.44 -11.97
CA PHE A 80 -9.70 8.25 -12.85
C PHE A 80 -8.95 9.38 -13.58
N GLY A 81 -7.70 9.64 -13.25
CA GLY A 81 -6.95 10.78 -13.79
C GLY A 81 -7.50 12.11 -13.26
N ASP A 82 -8.15 12.88 -14.12
CA ASP A 82 -8.79 14.13 -13.74
C ASP A 82 -10.00 13.88 -12.83
N VAL A 83 -10.08 14.60 -11.72
CA VAL A 83 -11.15 14.47 -10.73
C VAL A 83 -11.56 15.85 -10.17
N PRO A 84 -12.81 16.05 -9.72
CA PRO A 84 -13.18 17.26 -8.99
C PRO A 84 -12.32 17.44 -7.73
N TRP A 85 -11.84 18.65 -7.47
CA TRP A 85 -11.21 18.98 -6.19
C TRP A 85 -12.24 19.54 -5.24
N VAL A 86 -12.50 18.79 -4.16
CA VAL A 86 -13.50 19.11 -3.14
C VAL A 86 -12.80 19.22 -1.79
N ASP A 87 -12.60 20.43 -1.29
CA ASP A 87 -11.92 20.73 -0.03
C ASP A 87 -12.82 21.39 1.02
N GLN A 88 -14.11 21.39 0.77
CA GLN A 88 -15.15 21.90 1.65
C GLN A 88 -16.37 20.97 1.71
N VAL A 89 -17.27 21.23 2.65
CA VAL A 89 -18.53 20.49 2.75
C VAL A 89 -19.51 21.03 1.71
N LEU A 90 -19.72 20.29 0.64
CA LEU A 90 -20.66 20.66 -0.41
C LEU A 90 -22.10 20.45 0.04
N GLN A 91 -22.98 21.38 -0.37
CA GLN A 91 -24.44 21.30 -0.32
C GLN A 91 -24.97 20.87 -1.69
N GLU A 92 -26.27 20.58 -1.79
CA GLU A 92 -26.91 20.16 -3.04
C GLU A 92 -26.81 21.20 -4.15
N ASP A 93 -26.77 22.48 -3.79
CA ASP A 93 -26.69 23.63 -4.68
C ASP A 93 -25.25 24.16 -4.87
N SER A 94 -24.25 23.52 -4.30
CA SER A 94 -22.86 23.95 -4.44
C SER A 94 -22.38 23.82 -5.89
N PRO A 95 -21.91 24.92 -6.53
CA PRO A 95 -21.46 24.88 -7.92
C PRO A 95 -20.38 23.84 -8.20
N GLU A 96 -19.51 23.59 -7.23
CA GLU A 96 -18.40 22.64 -7.32
C GLU A 96 -18.88 21.19 -7.47
N ALA A 97 -20.12 20.88 -7.01
CA ALA A 97 -20.71 19.55 -7.19
C ALA A 97 -21.03 19.25 -8.67
N TYR A 98 -21.20 20.28 -9.49
CA TYR A 98 -21.57 20.22 -10.91
C TYR A 98 -20.48 20.74 -11.83
N GLY A 99 -19.34 21.13 -11.26
CA GLY A 99 -18.21 21.67 -11.98
C GLY A 99 -17.45 20.64 -12.82
N PRO A 100 -16.57 21.09 -13.72
CA PRO A 100 -15.70 20.21 -14.47
C PRO A 100 -14.69 19.52 -13.55
N ARG A 101 -14.09 18.44 -14.05
CA ARG A 101 -12.94 17.82 -13.37
C ARG A 101 -11.75 18.76 -13.40
N VAL A 102 -10.97 18.75 -12.35
CA VAL A 102 -9.67 19.41 -12.28
C VAL A 102 -8.63 18.45 -12.85
N ASP A 103 -7.70 18.98 -13.64
CA ASP A 103 -6.65 18.16 -14.24
C ASP A 103 -5.81 17.43 -13.18
N ARG A 104 -5.38 16.23 -13.52
CA ARG A 104 -4.62 15.33 -12.63
C ARG A 104 -3.38 16.01 -12.04
N LYS A 105 -2.67 16.79 -12.85
CA LYS A 105 -1.44 17.49 -12.44
C LYS A 105 -1.72 18.49 -11.32
N THR A 106 -2.75 19.30 -11.47
CA THR A 106 -3.17 20.28 -10.46
C THR A 106 -3.63 19.59 -9.17
N VAL A 107 -4.39 18.50 -9.27
CA VAL A 107 -4.82 17.73 -8.09
C VAL A 107 -3.61 17.14 -7.37
N ALA A 108 -2.66 16.57 -8.09
CA ALA A 108 -1.44 16.01 -7.51
C ALA A 108 -0.58 17.07 -6.81
N ASP A 109 -0.48 18.28 -7.38
CA ASP A 109 0.24 19.40 -6.75
C ASP A 109 -0.43 19.80 -5.42
N LYS A 110 -1.76 19.88 -5.37
CA LYS A 110 -2.51 20.16 -4.13
C LYS A 110 -2.36 19.04 -3.09
N VAL A 111 -2.29 17.79 -3.52
CA VAL A 111 -2.05 16.63 -2.64
C VAL A 111 -0.67 16.76 -1.99
N LEU A 112 0.36 17.03 -2.78
CA LEU A 112 1.71 17.19 -2.24
C LEU A 112 1.82 18.38 -1.27
N GLU A 113 1.23 19.51 -1.61
CA GLU A 113 1.19 20.71 -0.75
C GLU A 113 0.54 20.40 0.62
N ARG A 114 -0.60 19.69 0.63
CA ARG A 114 -1.27 19.28 1.86
C ARG A 114 -0.44 18.31 2.68
N LEU A 115 0.23 17.36 2.05
CA LEU A 115 1.11 16.42 2.75
C LEU A 115 2.32 17.14 3.36
N GLN A 116 2.93 18.07 2.65
CA GLN A 116 4.05 18.87 3.16
C GLN A 116 3.60 19.74 4.35
N TRP A 117 2.42 20.36 4.26
CA TRP A 117 1.86 21.11 5.37
C TRP A 117 1.58 20.19 6.57
N ALA A 118 1.01 19.01 6.33
CA ALA A 118 0.74 18.04 7.38
C ALA A 118 2.02 17.56 8.06
N GLU A 119 3.09 17.29 7.32
CA GLU A 119 4.39 16.91 7.89
C GLU A 119 4.93 17.97 8.87
N GLN A 120 4.76 19.25 8.54
CA GLN A 120 5.28 20.36 9.36
C GLN A 120 4.45 20.64 10.60
N ASN A 121 3.16 20.35 10.57
CA ASN A 121 2.20 20.78 11.60
C ASN A 121 1.61 19.65 12.44
N ILE A 122 1.89 18.38 12.08
CA ILE A 122 1.43 17.26 12.89
C ILE A 122 2.23 17.19 14.19
N GLY A 123 1.53 17.29 15.31
CA GLY A 123 2.14 17.26 16.63
C GLY A 123 2.33 15.83 17.16
N ASN A 124 3.20 15.70 18.14
CA ASN A 124 3.37 14.47 18.93
C ASN A 124 2.41 14.50 20.11
N PHE A 125 1.13 14.32 19.85
CA PHE A 125 0.16 14.10 20.91
C PHE A 125 0.09 12.60 21.18
N THR A 126 0.59 12.16 22.32
CA THR A 126 0.31 10.82 22.84
C THR A 126 -1.19 10.71 23.04
N SER A 127 -1.85 9.99 22.15
CA SER A 127 -3.26 9.69 22.30
C SER A 127 -3.45 8.61 23.37
N GLN A 128 -4.68 8.47 23.87
CA GLN A 128 -5.03 7.33 24.72
C GLN A 128 -4.85 5.97 24.01
N ASP A 129 -4.74 6.02 22.69
CA ASP A 129 -4.56 4.85 21.82
C ASP A 129 -3.07 4.43 21.64
N GLY A 130 -2.15 5.09 22.35
CA GLY A 130 -0.72 4.80 22.29
C GLY A 130 -0.04 5.36 21.03
N ASP A 131 1.09 4.75 20.65
CA ASP A 131 1.94 5.28 19.56
C ASP A 131 1.46 4.92 18.16
N ASN A 132 0.51 3.98 18.03
CA ASN A 132 -0.04 3.54 16.75
C ASN A 132 -1.13 4.50 16.23
N THR A 133 -0.74 5.74 15.98
CA THR A 133 -1.59 6.82 15.47
C THR A 133 -0.93 7.50 14.29
N ILE A 134 -1.71 8.31 13.55
CA ILE A 134 -1.12 9.11 12.46
C ILE A 134 -0.14 10.11 13.06
N ASN A 135 1.12 10.00 12.67
CA ASN A 135 2.25 10.80 13.11
C ASN A 135 3.06 11.32 11.93
N GLN A 136 4.13 12.06 12.21
CA GLN A 136 4.98 12.67 11.17
C GLN A 136 5.58 11.61 10.23
N ASP A 137 5.98 10.46 10.75
CA ASP A 137 6.58 9.41 9.92
C ASP A 137 5.54 8.71 9.02
N CYS A 138 4.28 8.64 9.45
CA CYS A 138 3.17 8.23 8.57
C CYS A 138 3.04 9.18 7.38
N VAL A 139 3.10 10.49 7.62
CA VAL A 139 3.02 11.51 6.56
C VAL A 139 4.22 11.38 5.62
N ARG A 140 5.43 11.25 6.16
CA ARG A 140 6.67 11.04 5.38
C ARG A 140 6.60 9.78 4.52
N ALA A 141 6.07 8.68 5.06
CA ALA A 141 5.89 7.45 4.31
C ALA A 141 4.94 7.64 3.11
N VAL A 142 3.87 8.40 3.29
CA VAL A 142 2.95 8.74 2.19
C VAL A 142 3.61 9.69 1.19
N ILE A 143 4.36 10.70 1.63
CA ILE A 143 5.12 11.60 0.74
C ILE A 143 6.12 10.79 -0.10
N SER A 144 6.87 9.88 0.51
CA SER A 144 7.83 9.03 -0.20
C SER A 144 7.15 8.22 -1.30
N ARG A 145 6.07 7.51 -0.98
CA ARG A 145 5.32 6.69 -1.94
C ARG A 145 4.67 7.51 -3.04
N PHE A 146 4.03 8.62 -2.67
CA PHE A 146 3.39 9.51 -3.62
C PHE A 146 4.40 10.18 -4.53
N GLY A 147 5.50 10.68 -3.97
CA GLY A 147 6.59 11.30 -4.71
C GLY A 147 7.20 10.37 -5.76
N LEU A 148 7.44 9.11 -5.39
CA LEU A 148 7.93 8.11 -6.34
C LEU A 148 6.91 7.87 -7.46
N ARG A 149 5.66 7.63 -7.12
CA ARG A 149 4.60 7.30 -8.09
C ARG A 149 4.31 8.45 -9.04
N GLU A 150 4.07 9.65 -8.50
CA GLU A 150 3.77 10.82 -9.32
C GLU A 150 4.98 11.28 -10.13
N GLY A 151 6.16 11.25 -9.55
CA GLY A 151 7.41 11.60 -10.24
C GLY A 151 7.70 10.66 -11.40
N THR A 152 7.56 9.35 -11.22
CA THR A 152 7.74 8.37 -12.30
C THR A 152 6.64 8.49 -13.35
N TRP A 153 5.39 8.69 -12.94
CA TRP A 153 4.28 8.94 -13.86
C TRP A 153 4.59 10.13 -14.77
N ARG A 154 4.95 11.28 -14.19
CA ARG A 154 5.27 12.50 -14.97
C ARG A 154 6.48 12.31 -15.87
N LYS A 155 7.50 11.59 -15.40
CA LYS A 155 8.71 11.30 -16.18
C LYS A 155 8.41 10.47 -17.41
N TYR A 156 7.69 9.35 -17.24
CA TYR A 156 7.42 8.41 -18.33
C TYR A 156 6.33 8.89 -19.30
N HIS A 157 5.48 9.82 -18.86
CA HIS A 157 4.48 10.45 -19.71
C HIS A 157 4.89 11.85 -20.21
N GLU A 158 6.14 12.26 -19.99
CA GLU A 158 6.71 13.53 -20.46
C GLU A 158 5.89 14.76 -20.03
N LEU A 159 5.31 14.75 -18.83
CA LEU A 159 4.40 15.80 -18.36
C LEU A 159 5.13 16.99 -17.70
N GLY A 160 6.47 16.93 -17.56
CA GLY A 160 7.27 17.91 -16.82
C GLY A 160 7.11 17.80 -15.29
N ASP A 161 7.94 18.56 -14.57
CA ASP A 161 7.93 18.66 -13.09
C ASP A 161 8.12 17.33 -12.34
N ALA A 162 8.63 16.29 -12.99
CA ALA A 162 8.90 15.00 -12.36
C ALA A 162 9.91 15.12 -11.21
N GLU A 163 10.91 15.95 -11.39
CA GLU A 163 12.02 16.17 -10.43
C GLU A 163 11.51 16.62 -9.06
N LYS A 164 10.56 17.54 -9.01
CA LYS A 164 9.93 18.03 -7.76
C LYS A 164 9.43 16.87 -6.89
N TYR A 165 8.76 15.89 -7.48
CA TYR A 165 8.20 14.75 -6.77
C TYR A 165 9.26 13.73 -6.37
N LEU A 166 10.22 13.48 -7.25
CA LEU A 166 11.32 12.55 -6.98
C LEU A 166 12.24 13.07 -5.85
N GLN A 167 12.48 14.37 -5.80
CA GLN A 167 13.23 14.99 -4.70
C GLN A 167 12.50 14.85 -3.37
N GLU A 168 11.18 15.06 -3.32
CA GLU A 168 10.38 14.85 -2.12
C GLU A 168 10.36 13.37 -1.70
N CYS A 169 10.32 12.45 -2.65
CA CYS A 169 10.48 11.03 -2.37
C CYS A 169 11.82 10.74 -1.68
N VAL A 170 12.91 11.24 -2.23
CA VAL A 170 14.25 11.03 -1.67
C VAL A 170 14.35 11.64 -0.27
N ARG A 171 13.95 12.90 -0.11
CA ARG A 171 13.99 13.63 1.17
C ARG A 171 13.23 12.87 2.28
N ALA A 172 12.00 12.50 2.00
CA ALA A 172 11.15 11.81 2.98
C ALA A 172 11.69 10.41 3.30
N SER A 173 12.20 9.69 2.29
CA SER A 173 12.82 8.38 2.48
C SER A 173 14.09 8.43 3.32
N GLU A 174 14.95 9.41 3.11
CA GLU A 174 16.17 9.59 3.91
C GLU A 174 15.87 9.86 5.38
N LEU A 175 14.84 10.68 5.66
CA LEU A 175 14.38 10.92 7.03
C LEU A 175 13.85 9.65 7.70
N LEU A 176 13.08 8.83 6.96
CA LEU A 176 12.58 7.56 7.48
C LEU A 176 13.70 6.54 7.67
N MET A 177 14.64 6.44 6.74
CA MET A 177 15.80 5.54 6.89
C MET A 177 16.68 5.92 8.08
N ALA A 178 16.79 7.22 8.38
CA ALA A 178 17.49 7.68 9.58
C ALA A 178 16.74 7.35 10.87
N ALA A 179 15.40 7.42 10.86
CA ALA A 179 14.56 7.08 12.00
C ALA A 179 14.46 5.56 12.23
N TYR A 180 14.49 4.77 11.15
CA TYR A 180 14.36 3.30 11.15
C TYR A 180 15.57 2.65 10.47
N PRO A 181 16.78 2.71 11.07
CA PRO A 181 18.02 2.30 10.40
C PRO A 181 18.19 0.79 10.26
N THR A 182 17.38 0.00 10.97
CA THR A 182 17.48 -1.46 10.98
C THR A 182 16.20 -2.12 10.52
N LEU A 183 16.33 -3.17 9.72
CA LEU A 183 15.21 -4.03 9.36
C LEU A 183 15.03 -5.11 10.43
N TYR A 184 13.78 -5.53 10.61
CA TYR A 184 13.47 -6.68 11.46
C TYR A 184 14.02 -7.96 10.84
N THR A 185 14.85 -8.67 11.58
CA THR A 185 15.53 -9.88 11.09
C THR A 185 14.85 -11.18 11.55
N GLY A 186 13.84 -11.07 12.43
CA GLY A 186 13.17 -12.24 13.01
C GLY A 186 13.85 -12.77 14.26
N THR A 187 13.25 -13.79 14.82
CA THR A 187 13.69 -14.42 16.07
C THR A 187 14.38 -15.77 15.87
N ASP A 188 14.14 -16.45 14.74
CA ASP A 188 14.68 -17.79 14.48
C ASP A 188 16.06 -17.81 13.83
N GLY A 189 16.62 -16.65 13.47
CA GLY A 189 17.95 -16.49 12.89
C GLY A 189 18.09 -16.99 11.44
N GLN A 190 17.01 -17.46 10.82
CA GLN A 190 17.05 -17.91 9.43
C GLN A 190 16.99 -16.74 8.45
N PRO A 191 17.62 -16.84 7.27
CA PRO A 191 17.53 -15.81 6.24
C PRO A 191 16.08 -15.53 5.83
N GLY A 192 15.65 -14.27 5.98
CA GLY A 192 14.31 -13.85 5.63
C GLY A 192 13.22 -14.13 6.67
N ALA A 193 13.56 -14.75 7.81
CA ALA A 193 12.60 -15.04 8.88
C ALA A 193 11.82 -13.83 9.33
N GLY A 194 12.48 -12.69 9.56
CA GLY A 194 11.81 -11.47 9.98
C GLY A 194 10.72 -11.01 9.00
N TYR A 195 10.91 -11.22 7.71
CA TYR A 195 9.86 -10.92 6.74
C TYR A 195 8.63 -11.83 6.92
N GLY A 196 8.84 -13.13 7.12
CA GLY A 196 7.74 -14.07 7.36
C GLY A 196 7.04 -13.83 8.69
N GLU A 197 7.81 -13.68 9.78
CA GLU A 197 7.29 -13.42 11.12
C GLU A 197 6.46 -12.13 11.19
N MET A 198 6.90 -11.06 10.52
CA MET A 198 6.17 -9.80 10.48
C MET A 198 4.72 -9.95 9.96
N TRP A 199 4.49 -10.89 9.03
CA TRP A 199 3.16 -11.13 8.46
C TRP A 199 2.31 -12.12 9.26
N THR A 200 2.91 -12.82 10.21
CA THR A 200 2.25 -13.84 11.03
C THR A 200 2.16 -13.48 12.51
N THR A 201 2.77 -12.38 12.94
CA THR A 201 2.67 -11.93 14.33
C THR A 201 1.32 -11.30 14.63
N GLU A 202 0.81 -11.52 15.84
CA GLU A 202 -0.46 -10.94 16.30
C GLU A 202 -0.32 -9.48 16.71
N ASP A 203 0.86 -9.06 17.20
CA ASP A 203 1.13 -7.71 17.66
C ASP A 203 2.30 -7.09 16.90
N LEU A 204 1.96 -6.29 15.89
CA LEU A 204 2.94 -5.53 15.09
C LEU A 204 3.61 -4.39 15.86
N GLY A 205 3.06 -3.98 16.99
CA GLY A 205 3.64 -2.91 17.82
C GLY A 205 4.99 -3.28 18.42
N GLN A 206 5.33 -4.57 18.46
CA GLN A 206 6.63 -5.06 18.94
C GLN A 206 7.65 -5.25 17.81
N VAL A 207 7.27 -5.04 16.57
CA VAL A 207 8.13 -5.27 15.41
C VAL A 207 8.86 -3.97 15.03
N PRO A 208 10.19 -3.91 15.13
CA PRO A 208 10.96 -2.73 14.74
C PRO A 208 10.74 -2.33 13.28
N GLY A 209 10.56 -1.04 13.04
CA GLY A 209 10.37 -0.50 11.69
C GLY A 209 8.93 -0.46 11.21
N ILE A 210 7.97 -0.93 12.00
CA ILE A 210 6.55 -0.73 11.73
C ILE A 210 6.15 0.70 12.14
N ILE A 211 5.69 1.50 11.18
CA ILE A 211 5.32 2.91 11.39
C ILE A 211 3.86 3.03 11.81
N LEU A 212 2.98 2.27 11.16
CA LEU A 212 1.55 2.26 11.41
C LEU A 212 0.97 0.89 11.01
N TYR A 213 0.06 0.38 11.82
CA TYR A 213 -0.60 -0.89 11.51
C TYR A 213 -2.06 -0.87 11.95
N LYS A 214 -2.86 -1.72 11.33
CA LYS A 214 -4.25 -1.94 11.76
C LYS A 214 -4.24 -3.03 12.82
N SER A 215 -4.62 -2.66 14.04
CA SER A 215 -4.80 -3.61 15.14
C SER A 215 -6.11 -4.39 14.98
N TYR A 216 -6.02 -5.71 15.06
CA TYR A 216 -7.18 -6.60 15.12
C TYR A 216 -7.30 -7.16 16.52
N VAL A 217 -8.42 -6.89 17.16
CA VAL A 217 -8.70 -7.34 18.52
C VAL A 217 -10.01 -8.12 18.51
N LYS A 218 -9.97 -9.33 19.08
CA LYS A 218 -11.16 -10.17 19.22
C LYS A 218 -12.27 -9.38 19.93
N ASP A 219 -13.48 -9.50 19.43
CA ASP A 219 -14.70 -8.86 19.97
C ASP A 219 -14.80 -7.32 19.82
N ILE A 220 -13.72 -6.63 19.42
CA ILE A 220 -13.72 -5.17 19.16
C ILE A 220 -13.59 -4.87 17.67
N ASN A 221 -12.55 -5.40 17.05
CA ASN A 221 -12.27 -5.25 15.62
C ASN A 221 -11.70 -6.57 15.10
N PRO A 222 -12.54 -7.62 14.97
CA PRO A 222 -12.07 -8.94 14.59
C PRO A 222 -11.58 -8.94 13.14
N MET A 223 -10.58 -9.76 12.88
CA MET A 223 -10.19 -10.06 11.51
C MET A 223 -11.30 -10.86 10.84
N GLY A 224 -11.87 -10.31 9.77
CA GLY A 224 -13.04 -10.90 9.10
C GLY A 224 -12.73 -12.07 8.15
N MET A 225 -11.50 -12.59 8.15
CA MET A 225 -11.10 -13.68 7.27
C MET A 225 -10.76 -14.93 8.07
N SER A 226 -11.45 -16.03 7.79
CA SER A 226 -11.06 -17.33 8.32
C SER A 226 -9.92 -17.93 7.48
N TYR A 227 -9.08 -18.74 8.10
CA TYR A 227 -8.03 -19.50 7.41
C TYR A 227 -8.60 -20.38 6.28
N ILE A 228 -9.77 -20.97 6.50
CA ILE A 228 -10.44 -21.83 5.52
C ILE A 228 -10.88 -21.03 4.29
N GLU A 229 -11.45 -19.85 4.48
CA GLU A 229 -11.80 -18.95 3.37
C GLU A 229 -10.57 -18.54 2.58
N HIS A 230 -9.48 -18.28 3.26
CA HIS A 230 -8.23 -17.86 2.62
C HIS A 230 -7.58 -18.95 1.79
N THR A 231 -7.64 -20.20 2.26
CA THR A 231 -6.94 -21.32 1.61
C THR A 231 -7.80 -22.13 0.65
N SER A 232 -9.12 -22.15 0.82
CA SER A 232 -9.99 -23.05 0.06
C SER A 232 -10.93 -22.35 -0.93
N SER A 233 -11.25 -21.08 -0.72
CA SER A 233 -12.25 -20.38 -1.55
C SER A 233 -11.74 -19.10 -2.23
N HIS A 234 -10.55 -18.62 -1.89
CA HIS A 234 -9.99 -17.41 -2.49
C HIS A 234 -8.84 -17.74 -3.43
N TYR A 235 -9.04 -17.40 -4.66
CA TYR A 235 -8.10 -17.56 -5.75
C TYR A 235 -7.17 -16.36 -5.80
N VAL A 236 -6.28 -16.23 -4.80
CA VAL A 236 -5.21 -15.23 -4.82
C VAL A 236 -4.02 -15.87 -5.51
N GLU A 237 -3.75 -15.46 -6.71
CA GLU A 237 -2.64 -15.94 -7.51
C GLU A 237 -1.65 -14.81 -7.76
N MET A 238 -0.38 -15.16 -7.86
CA MET A 238 0.68 -14.24 -8.26
C MET A 238 1.05 -14.52 -9.71
N ASN A 239 1.15 -13.48 -10.52
CA ASN A 239 1.58 -13.67 -11.90
C ASN A 239 3.08 -14.01 -11.98
N GLN A 240 3.46 -14.71 -13.03
CA GLN A 240 4.85 -15.15 -13.25
C GLN A 240 5.84 -13.98 -13.24
N ASN A 241 5.48 -12.84 -13.82
CA ASN A 241 6.37 -11.68 -13.84
C ASN A 241 6.72 -11.19 -12.44
N THR A 242 5.78 -11.24 -11.48
CA THR A 242 6.06 -10.86 -10.09
C THR A 242 6.99 -11.87 -9.42
N VAL A 243 6.82 -13.15 -9.66
CA VAL A 243 7.76 -14.19 -9.20
C VAL A 243 9.15 -13.97 -9.78
N ASP A 244 9.24 -13.61 -11.03
CA ASP A 244 10.51 -13.40 -11.75
C ASP A 244 11.27 -12.16 -11.24
N LEU A 245 10.58 -11.17 -10.66
CA LEU A 245 11.21 -9.98 -10.05
C LEU A 245 12.01 -10.28 -8.78
N TYR A 246 11.73 -11.37 -8.08
CA TYR A 246 12.57 -11.76 -6.95
C TYR A 246 13.96 -12.13 -7.43
N LEU A 247 15.00 -11.69 -6.72
CA LEU A 247 16.37 -11.95 -7.08
C LEU A 247 16.79 -13.38 -6.71
N MET A 248 17.91 -13.83 -7.24
CA MET A 248 18.62 -14.99 -6.73
C MET A 248 19.32 -14.64 -5.40
N LYS A 249 19.69 -15.63 -4.59
CA LYS A 249 20.46 -15.43 -3.34
C LYS A 249 21.75 -14.65 -3.54
N ASN A 250 22.34 -14.71 -4.75
CA ASN A 250 23.54 -13.94 -5.09
C ASN A 250 23.25 -12.49 -5.50
N GLY A 251 22.00 -12.01 -5.37
CA GLY A 251 21.57 -10.66 -5.68
C GLY A 251 21.36 -10.38 -7.18
N LYS A 252 21.46 -11.37 -8.06
CA LYS A 252 21.27 -11.18 -9.50
C LYS A 252 19.82 -11.43 -9.91
N PRO A 253 19.29 -10.68 -10.90
CA PRO A 253 18.06 -11.04 -11.59
C PRO A 253 18.17 -12.42 -12.25
N ILE A 254 17.06 -13.14 -12.39
CA ILE A 254 17.04 -14.51 -12.92
C ILE A 254 17.61 -14.62 -14.35
N LEU A 255 17.44 -13.59 -15.16
CA LEU A 255 17.91 -13.55 -16.56
C LEU A 255 19.34 -13.02 -16.71
N ALA A 256 20.00 -12.60 -15.62
CA ALA A 256 21.36 -12.08 -15.68
C ALA A 256 22.39 -13.21 -15.81
N ASP A 257 23.48 -12.93 -16.54
CA ASP A 257 24.59 -13.86 -16.69
C ASP A 257 25.16 -14.26 -15.32
N GLY A 258 25.31 -15.58 -15.12
CA GLY A 258 25.79 -16.15 -13.86
C GLY A 258 24.80 -15.98 -12.71
N SER A 259 23.51 -15.83 -12.97
CA SER A 259 22.46 -15.84 -11.96
C SER A 259 22.35 -17.19 -11.24
N GLY A 260 22.58 -18.28 -11.97
CA GLY A 260 22.39 -19.65 -11.46
C GLY A 260 20.92 -20.07 -11.42
N TYR A 261 20.04 -19.38 -12.15
CA TYR A 261 18.62 -19.74 -12.20
C TYR A 261 18.40 -21.12 -12.80
N HIS A 262 17.62 -21.95 -12.12
CA HIS A 262 17.40 -23.36 -12.49
C HIS A 262 16.28 -23.58 -13.51
N GLY A 263 15.65 -22.49 -13.97
CA GLY A 263 14.55 -22.54 -14.92
C GLY A 263 13.19 -22.74 -14.26
N ASN A 264 12.15 -22.90 -15.08
CA ASN A 264 10.75 -22.98 -14.66
C ASN A 264 10.07 -24.30 -15.02
N LYS A 265 10.86 -25.36 -15.21
CA LYS A 265 10.31 -26.67 -15.59
C LYS A 265 9.47 -27.32 -14.50
N ASP A 266 9.81 -27.05 -13.27
CA ASP A 266 9.07 -27.48 -12.09
C ASP A 266 9.15 -26.44 -10.99
N MET A 267 8.30 -26.57 -10.00
CA MET A 267 8.16 -25.63 -8.91
C MET A 267 9.43 -25.52 -8.06
N TYR A 268 10.14 -26.62 -7.83
CA TYR A 268 11.37 -26.60 -7.05
C TYR A 268 12.47 -25.81 -7.75
N ALA A 269 12.57 -25.94 -9.07
CA ALA A 269 13.53 -25.18 -9.87
C ALA A 269 13.26 -23.67 -9.79
N VAL A 270 12.00 -23.26 -9.82
CA VAL A 270 11.59 -21.84 -9.72
C VAL A 270 12.01 -21.22 -8.39
N PHE A 271 11.89 -21.96 -7.29
CA PHE A 271 12.14 -21.43 -5.94
C PHE A 271 13.59 -21.60 -5.49
N ARG A 272 14.34 -22.51 -6.10
CA ARG A 272 15.70 -22.85 -5.67
C ARG A 272 16.65 -21.67 -5.78
N ASP A 273 17.41 -21.43 -4.71
CA ASP A 273 18.42 -20.38 -4.59
C ASP A 273 17.88 -18.95 -4.85
N ARG A 274 16.60 -18.73 -4.57
CA ARG A 274 15.94 -17.43 -4.69
C ARG A 274 15.98 -16.65 -3.37
N ASP A 275 15.63 -15.38 -3.45
CA ASP A 275 15.40 -14.52 -2.30
C ASP A 275 14.45 -15.22 -1.31
N PRO A 276 14.82 -15.34 -0.03
CA PRO A 276 14.00 -16.03 0.97
C PRO A 276 12.58 -15.47 1.10
N ARG A 277 12.36 -14.19 0.80
CA ARG A 277 11.03 -13.56 0.84
C ARG A 277 10.04 -14.21 -0.13
N LEU A 278 10.52 -14.78 -1.22
CA LEU A 278 9.66 -15.50 -2.18
C LEU A 278 8.94 -16.67 -1.50
N TYR A 279 9.64 -17.42 -0.64
CA TYR A 279 9.06 -18.56 0.10
C TYR A 279 7.99 -18.12 1.11
N HIS A 280 8.12 -16.92 1.67
CA HIS A 280 7.13 -16.37 2.60
C HIS A 280 5.94 -15.71 1.90
N THR A 281 6.06 -15.42 0.60
CA THR A 281 5.01 -14.75 -0.17
C THR A 281 4.17 -15.74 -0.97
N VAL A 282 4.80 -16.77 -1.54
CA VAL A 282 4.17 -17.76 -2.41
C VAL A 282 4.36 -19.16 -1.84
N ILE A 283 3.27 -19.87 -1.61
CA ILE A 283 3.31 -21.27 -1.19
C ILE A 283 3.48 -22.14 -2.45
N PRO A 284 4.61 -22.83 -2.62
CA PRO A 284 4.77 -23.75 -3.72
C PRO A 284 3.75 -24.88 -3.65
N LEU A 285 3.19 -25.26 -4.78
CA LEU A 285 2.16 -26.32 -4.86
C LEU A 285 2.58 -27.65 -4.24
N SER A 286 3.87 -27.94 -4.22
CA SER A 286 4.41 -29.14 -3.60
C SER A 286 4.14 -29.25 -2.10
N LEU A 287 4.05 -28.13 -1.40
CA LEU A 287 3.73 -28.12 0.05
C LEU A 287 2.25 -28.42 0.32
N ILE A 288 1.38 -28.20 -0.66
CA ILE A 288 -0.06 -28.48 -0.52
C ILE A 288 -0.36 -29.97 -0.73
N HIS A 289 0.50 -30.67 -1.45
CA HIS A 289 0.32 -32.08 -1.84
C HIS A 289 1.16 -33.07 -1.04
N ILE A 290 2.08 -32.59 -0.18
CA ILE A 290 2.89 -33.46 0.67
C ILE A 290 2.13 -33.69 1.97
N SER A 291 1.53 -34.86 2.11
CA SER A 291 0.89 -35.34 3.33
C SER A 291 1.88 -35.73 4.45
N GLU A 292 3.19 -35.57 4.20
CA GLU A 292 4.24 -35.77 5.20
C GLU A 292 5.01 -34.46 5.45
N PRO A 293 5.35 -34.17 6.72
CA PRO A 293 6.13 -32.98 7.06
C PRO A 293 7.58 -33.18 6.58
N THR A 294 7.84 -32.86 5.33
CA THR A 294 9.20 -32.73 4.86
C THR A 294 9.73 -31.42 5.41
N ARG A 295 10.72 -31.49 6.27
CA ARG A 295 11.37 -30.32 6.86
C ARG A 295 11.88 -29.40 5.77
N LEU A 296 11.66 -28.08 5.93
CA LEU A 296 12.16 -27.02 5.05
C LEU A 296 13.70 -26.96 4.94
N ASP A 297 14.40 -27.74 5.76
CA ASP A 297 15.85 -27.82 5.83
C ASP A 297 16.48 -28.66 4.69
N VAL A 298 15.69 -29.22 3.78
CA VAL A 298 16.18 -30.08 2.66
C VAL A 298 16.07 -29.39 1.30
N ILE A 299 15.67 -28.10 1.25
CA ILE A 299 15.61 -27.37 -0.02
C ILE A 299 16.72 -26.33 -0.09
#